data_3e5900e68b5e0497e6022b2ba2b97406
#
_entry.id   3e5900e68b5e0497e6022b2ba2b97406
#
_cell.length_a   1.000
_cell.length_b   1.000
_cell.length_c   1.000
_cell.angle_alpha   90.00
_cell.angle_beta   90.00
_cell.angle_gamma   90.00
#
_symmetry.space_group_name_H-M   'P 1'
#
loop_
_entity.id
_entity.type
_entity.pdbx_description
1 polymer ?
#
loop_
_entity_poly.entity_id
_entity_poly.type
_entity_poly.pdbx_seq_one_letter_code
_entity_poly.pdbx_strand_id
1 'polypeptide(L)'
;MAHKEQVHFCNKVKSMYPNHFDSVRVLDVGSFDCNGNDRGMFENSEYIGLDLTEGDNVDVICPAQEYDAPDESFDTIISCECFEHNPYYKETIQNIVRMLKPGGLFVFTCATTGRAPHGFKSQDEEMRKIDPTWTTLPNVVFDREDWDNEYYKNLTEEDIRECVDMDEVFADCYFEVEEDHFD
;
A
#
# COMPACT_ATOMS: atom_id res chain seq x y z
N MET A 1 0.23 8.27 -3.83
CA MET A 1 0.89 9.61 -3.97
C MET A 1 1.86 9.76 -2.81
N ALA A 2 3.15 9.94 -3.06
CA ALA A 2 4.15 10.09 -1.99
C ALA A 2 3.97 11.44 -1.28
N HIS A 3 3.19 11.46 -0.21
CA HIS A 3 3.02 12.62 0.66
C HIS A 3 4.24 12.78 1.58
N LYS A 4 4.50 14.00 2.02
CA LYS A 4 5.62 14.27 2.95
C LYS A 4 5.48 13.46 4.24
N GLU A 5 4.27 13.28 4.70
CA GLU A 5 3.88 12.54 5.91
C GLU A 5 4.22 11.05 5.74
N GLN A 6 3.85 10.43 4.61
CA GLN A 6 4.22 9.07 4.26
C GLN A 6 5.74 8.88 4.29
N VAL A 7 6.47 9.73 3.55
CA VAL A 7 7.94 9.67 3.49
C VAL A 7 8.56 9.84 4.88
N HIS A 8 8.02 10.76 5.69
CA HIS A 8 8.48 10.97 7.07
C HIS A 8 8.26 9.72 7.92
N PHE A 9 7.07 9.14 7.89
CA PHE A 9 6.74 7.93 8.63
C PHE A 9 7.62 6.75 8.22
N CYS A 10 7.74 6.45 6.93
CA CYS A 10 8.58 5.36 6.43
C CYS A 10 10.06 5.53 6.83
N ASN A 11 10.62 6.76 6.78
CA ASN A 11 11.98 7.03 7.25
C ASN A 11 12.12 6.86 8.78
N LYS A 12 11.11 7.22 9.55
CA LYS A 12 11.06 6.98 11.00
C LYS A 12 11.11 5.48 11.28
N VAL A 13 10.27 4.69 10.59
CA VAL A 13 10.27 3.22 10.72
C VAL A 13 11.62 2.62 10.32
N LYS A 14 12.23 3.07 9.20
CA LYS A 14 13.58 2.65 8.79
C LYS A 14 14.62 2.94 9.88
N SER A 15 14.50 4.07 10.55
CA SER A 15 15.43 4.45 11.63
C SER A 15 15.25 3.57 12.88
N MET A 16 14.01 3.12 13.15
CA MET A 16 13.71 2.23 14.27
C MET A 16 14.11 0.77 14.00
N TYR A 17 13.95 0.31 12.76
CA TYR A 17 14.13 -1.09 12.34
C TYR A 17 15.08 -1.23 11.14
N PRO A 18 16.33 -0.70 11.19
CA PRO A 18 17.20 -0.59 10.02
C PRO A 18 17.52 -1.94 9.35
N ASN A 19 17.53 -3.04 10.13
CA ASN A 19 17.81 -4.38 9.61
C ASN A 19 16.70 -4.92 8.68
N HIS A 20 15.53 -4.29 8.67
CA HIS A 20 14.42 -4.64 7.76
C HIS A 20 14.47 -3.85 6.45
N PHE A 21 15.50 -3.03 6.23
CA PHE A 21 15.66 -2.21 5.04
C PHE A 21 17.00 -2.44 4.31
N ASP A 22 17.79 -3.40 4.75
CA ASP A 22 19.06 -3.78 4.11
C ASP A 22 19.19 -5.30 4.03
N SER A 23 19.56 -5.80 2.85
CA SER A 23 19.79 -7.23 2.59
C SER A 23 18.58 -8.12 2.88
N VAL A 24 17.38 -7.65 2.55
CA VAL A 24 16.09 -8.28 2.82
C VAL A 24 15.34 -8.59 1.53
N ARG A 25 14.35 -9.47 1.62
CA ARG A 25 13.36 -9.69 0.56
C ARG A 25 12.10 -8.90 0.87
N VAL A 26 11.74 -7.99 -0.04
CA VAL A 26 10.67 -7.00 0.14
C VAL A 26 9.55 -7.23 -0.86
N LEU A 27 8.31 -7.13 -0.39
CA LEU A 27 7.11 -6.96 -1.23
C LEU A 27 6.55 -5.56 -0.99
N ASP A 28 6.34 -4.82 -2.07
CA ASP A 28 5.62 -3.53 -2.07
C ASP A 28 4.25 -3.73 -2.70
N VAL A 29 3.20 -3.56 -1.90
CA VAL A 29 1.80 -3.78 -2.30
C VAL A 29 1.15 -2.44 -2.65
N GLY A 30 0.73 -2.29 -3.91
CA GLY A 30 0.30 -1.01 -4.47
C GLY A 30 1.49 -0.17 -4.91
N SER A 31 2.44 -0.83 -5.62
CA SER A 31 3.77 -0.30 -5.88
C SER A 31 3.86 0.72 -7.02
N PHE A 32 2.77 0.94 -7.77
CA PHE A 32 2.81 1.84 -8.93
C PHE A 32 3.31 3.24 -8.57
N ASP A 33 4.38 3.68 -9.24
CA ASP A 33 4.98 5.00 -9.00
C ASP A 33 4.13 6.12 -9.61
N CYS A 34 3.21 6.67 -8.83
CA CYS A 34 2.43 7.83 -9.23
C CYS A 34 3.20 9.16 -9.04
N ASN A 35 3.96 9.29 -7.95
CA ASN A 35 4.68 10.50 -7.55
C ASN A 35 5.87 10.20 -6.62
N GLY A 36 6.51 9.07 -6.82
CA GLY A 36 7.59 8.55 -5.98
C GLY A 36 7.26 7.17 -5.45
N ASN A 37 8.29 6.42 -5.09
CA ASN A 37 8.20 5.04 -4.61
C ASN A 37 9.16 4.80 -3.45
N ASP A 38 8.95 3.69 -2.75
CA ASP A 38 9.74 3.33 -1.57
C ASP A 38 10.94 2.43 -1.88
N ARG A 39 11.15 1.99 -3.15
CA ARG A 39 12.23 1.08 -3.57
C ARG A 39 13.61 1.59 -3.13
N GLY A 40 13.85 2.88 -3.24
CA GLY A 40 15.12 3.50 -2.85
C GLY A 40 15.43 3.47 -1.34
N MET A 41 14.48 3.06 -0.50
CA MET A 41 14.70 2.88 0.94
C MET A 41 15.40 1.58 1.28
N PHE A 42 15.36 0.58 0.38
CA PHE A 42 15.86 -0.78 0.60
C PHE A 42 17.21 -0.98 -0.09
N GLU A 43 18.24 -1.21 0.72
CA GLU A 43 19.61 -1.40 0.24
C GLU A 43 19.93 -2.90 0.07
N ASN A 44 20.68 -3.27 -0.98
CA ASN A 44 21.10 -4.65 -1.24
C ASN A 44 19.98 -5.70 -1.20
N SER A 45 18.75 -5.31 -1.46
CA SER A 45 17.53 -6.10 -1.22
C SER A 45 16.92 -6.63 -2.51
N GLU A 46 16.23 -7.78 -2.42
CA GLU A 46 15.33 -8.26 -3.47
C GLU A 46 13.97 -7.58 -3.29
N TYR A 47 13.68 -6.60 -4.14
CA TYR A 47 12.44 -5.84 -4.07
C TYR A 47 11.50 -6.25 -5.19
N ILE A 48 10.26 -6.61 -4.82
CA ILE A 48 9.18 -6.98 -5.73
C ILE A 48 8.06 -5.96 -5.57
N GLY A 49 7.79 -5.19 -6.63
CA GLY A 49 6.65 -4.29 -6.72
C GLY A 49 5.43 -5.00 -7.29
N LEU A 50 4.33 -5.00 -6.55
CA LEU A 50 3.06 -5.62 -6.90
C LEU A 50 1.98 -4.57 -7.07
N ASP A 51 1.31 -4.54 -8.23
CA ASP A 51 0.18 -3.66 -8.48
C ASP A 51 -0.86 -4.31 -9.40
N LEU A 52 -2.00 -3.64 -9.59
CA LEU A 52 -3.09 -4.09 -10.45
C LEU A 52 -2.79 -3.93 -11.94
N THR A 53 -1.92 -2.97 -12.30
CA THR A 53 -1.62 -2.62 -13.69
C THR A 53 -0.13 -2.47 -13.92
N GLU A 54 0.28 -2.55 -15.19
CA GLU A 54 1.65 -2.30 -15.62
C GLU A 54 2.03 -0.82 -15.41
N GLY A 55 3.26 -0.58 -14.95
CA GLY A 55 3.81 0.75 -14.82
C GLY A 55 5.15 0.80 -14.11
N ASP A 56 5.64 2.02 -13.88
CA ASP A 56 6.91 2.23 -13.20
C ASP A 56 6.84 1.66 -11.77
N ASN A 57 7.92 1.01 -11.34
CA ASN A 57 8.06 0.31 -10.05
C ASN A 57 7.24 -0.99 -9.90
N VAL A 58 6.50 -1.44 -10.92
CA VAL A 58 5.70 -2.68 -10.90
C VAL A 58 6.47 -3.81 -11.55
N ASP A 59 6.76 -4.87 -10.77
CA ASP A 59 7.41 -6.09 -11.24
C ASP A 59 6.40 -7.21 -11.51
N VAL A 60 5.27 -7.21 -10.78
CA VAL A 60 4.20 -8.23 -10.88
C VAL A 60 2.84 -7.54 -10.96
N ILE A 61 2.05 -7.95 -11.95
CA ILE A 61 0.67 -7.47 -12.13
C ILE A 61 -0.27 -8.52 -11.54
N CYS A 62 -0.82 -8.26 -10.35
CA CYS A 62 -1.73 -9.17 -9.65
C CYS A 62 -2.46 -8.43 -8.52
N PRO A 63 -3.76 -8.69 -8.30
CA PRO A 63 -4.41 -8.25 -7.07
C PRO A 63 -3.74 -8.85 -5.84
N ALA A 64 -3.44 -8.03 -4.84
CA ALA A 64 -2.60 -8.45 -3.72
C ALA A 64 -3.23 -9.57 -2.86
N GLN A 65 -4.58 -9.63 -2.77
CA GLN A 65 -5.28 -10.73 -2.11
C GLN A 65 -5.15 -12.08 -2.86
N GLU A 66 -4.76 -12.05 -4.14
CA GLU A 66 -4.61 -13.24 -5.00
C GLU A 66 -3.13 -13.61 -5.24
N TYR A 67 -2.19 -12.78 -4.77
CA TYR A 67 -0.79 -13.05 -5.00
C TYR A 67 -0.32 -14.30 -4.26
N ASP A 68 0.06 -15.33 -5.04
CA ASP A 68 0.40 -16.67 -4.54
C ASP A 68 1.92 -16.84 -4.37
N ALA A 69 2.54 -15.98 -3.54
CA ALA A 69 3.90 -16.23 -3.07
C ALA A 69 3.86 -17.26 -1.92
N PRO A 70 4.97 -18.03 -1.70
CA PRO A 70 5.05 -18.97 -0.57
C PRO A 70 4.81 -18.28 0.77
N ASP A 71 4.28 -19.04 1.73
CA ASP A 71 4.17 -18.59 3.12
C ASP A 71 5.55 -18.20 3.66
N GLU A 72 5.59 -17.21 4.56
CA GLU A 72 6.81 -16.79 5.26
C GLU A 72 7.98 -16.48 4.30
N SER A 73 7.71 -15.86 3.14
CA SER A 73 8.72 -15.64 2.10
C SER A 73 9.32 -14.24 2.08
N PHE A 74 8.74 -13.25 2.76
CA PHE A 74 9.22 -11.87 2.80
C PHE A 74 9.70 -11.46 4.19
N ASP A 75 10.84 -10.76 4.23
CA ASP A 75 11.40 -10.18 5.44
C ASP A 75 10.67 -8.87 5.80
N THR A 76 10.29 -8.10 4.78
CA THR A 76 9.54 -6.85 4.93
C THR A 76 8.45 -6.79 3.86
N ILE A 77 7.25 -6.35 4.27
CA ILE A 77 6.18 -6.00 3.35
C ILE A 77 5.79 -4.55 3.62
N ILE A 78 5.76 -3.75 2.56
CA ILE A 78 5.36 -2.33 2.62
C ILE A 78 4.13 -2.10 1.74
N SER A 79 3.25 -1.18 2.15
CA SER A 79 2.10 -0.76 1.36
C SER A 79 1.78 0.69 1.67
N CYS A 80 1.91 1.57 0.70
CA CYS A 80 1.72 3.00 0.91
C CYS A 80 0.58 3.54 0.05
N GLU A 81 -0.44 4.17 0.71
CA GLU A 81 -1.59 4.82 0.06
C GLU A 81 -2.33 3.89 -0.91
N CYS A 82 -2.56 2.64 -0.47
CA CYS A 82 -3.16 1.59 -1.29
C CYS A 82 -4.48 1.08 -0.70
N PHE A 83 -4.55 0.84 0.61
CA PHE A 83 -5.68 0.12 1.22
C PHE A 83 -6.99 0.87 1.15
N GLU A 84 -6.99 2.21 1.16
CA GLU A 84 -8.18 3.03 1.01
C GLU A 84 -8.86 2.87 -0.36
N HIS A 85 -8.10 2.43 -1.37
CA HIS A 85 -8.59 2.17 -2.73
C HIS A 85 -8.87 0.69 -3.00
N ASN A 86 -8.57 -0.20 -2.04
CA ASN A 86 -8.68 -1.63 -2.20
C ASN A 86 -9.96 -2.18 -1.54
N PRO A 87 -11.00 -2.58 -2.30
CA PRO A 87 -12.22 -3.15 -1.73
C PRO A 87 -11.97 -4.46 -0.97
N TYR A 88 -10.84 -5.12 -1.22
CA TYR A 88 -10.39 -6.37 -0.60
C TYR A 88 -9.24 -6.15 0.39
N TYR A 89 -9.16 -4.96 1.04
CA TYR A 89 -8.06 -4.66 1.96
C TYR A 89 -7.92 -5.68 3.10
N LYS A 90 -9.03 -6.27 3.58
CA LYS A 90 -9.01 -7.28 4.64
C LYS A 90 -8.31 -8.56 4.17
N GLU A 91 -8.72 -9.09 3.02
CA GLU A 91 -8.12 -10.28 2.41
C GLU A 91 -6.66 -10.02 2.01
N THR A 92 -6.36 -8.81 1.56
CA THR A 92 -4.98 -8.37 1.26
C THR A 92 -4.11 -8.41 2.51
N ILE A 93 -4.56 -7.85 3.64
CA ILE A 93 -3.81 -7.87 4.90
C ILE A 93 -3.62 -9.31 5.41
N GLN A 94 -4.65 -10.15 5.30
CA GLN A 94 -4.54 -11.58 5.65
C GLN A 94 -3.49 -12.30 4.78
N ASN A 95 -3.46 -12.01 3.49
CA ASN A 95 -2.45 -12.56 2.58
C ASN A 95 -1.04 -12.02 2.86
N ILE A 96 -0.92 -10.72 3.21
CA ILE A 96 0.34 -10.11 3.67
C ILE A 96 0.89 -10.86 4.89
N VAL A 97 0.04 -11.09 5.89
CA VAL A 97 0.42 -11.81 7.11
C VAL A 97 0.89 -13.24 6.80
N ARG A 98 0.21 -13.96 5.90
CA ARG A 98 0.63 -15.28 5.44
C ARG A 98 2.03 -15.28 4.81
N MET A 99 2.32 -14.28 3.99
CA MET A 99 3.59 -14.16 3.27
C MET A 99 4.74 -13.61 4.11
N LEU A 100 4.44 -12.93 5.22
CA LEU A 100 5.45 -12.33 6.09
C LEU A 100 6.15 -13.40 6.94
N LYS A 101 7.47 -13.36 7.00
CA LYS A 101 8.26 -14.27 7.85
C LYS A 101 8.01 -14.01 9.33
N PRO A 102 8.16 -15.03 10.19
CA PRO A 102 8.27 -14.80 11.63
C PRO A 102 9.37 -13.79 11.96
N GLY A 103 9.00 -12.74 12.71
CA GLY A 103 9.89 -11.61 13.00
C GLY A 103 10.08 -10.63 11.83
N GLY A 104 9.31 -10.76 10.75
CA GLY A 104 9.27 -9.82 9.64
C GLY A 104 8.58 -8.50 10.02
N LEU A 105 8.76 -7.49 9.19
CA LEU A 105 8.19 -6.16 9.36
C LEU A 105 7.09 -5.90 8.33
N PHE A 106 5.89 -5.53 8.80
CA PHE A 106 4.83 -4.97 7.95
C PHE A 106 4.70 -3.46 8.21
N VAL A 107 4.84 -2.65 7.17
CA VAL A 107 4.73 -1.18 7.19
C VAL A 107 3.65 -0.76 6.20
N PHE A 108 2.76 0.12 6.61
CA PHE A 108 1.79 0.69 5.68
C PHE A 108 1.42 2.12 6.04
N THR A 109 0.96 2.87 5.04
CA THR A 109 0.22 4.13 5.19
C THR A 109 -1.06 4.06 4.40
N CYS A 110 -2.11 4.71 4.87
CA CYS A 110 -3.38 4.82 4.14
C CYS A 110 -4.16 6.05 4.63
N ALA A 111 -5.10 6.50 3.80
CA ALA A 111 -6.01 7.56 4.19
C ALA A 111 -6.89 7.14 5.38
N THR A 112 -7.01 8.03 6.37
CA THR A 112 -7.83 7.85 7.56
C THR A 112 -8.89 8.96 7.71
N THR A 113 -9.58 8.97 8.83
CA THR A 113 -10.68 9.90 9.12
C THR A 113 -10.29 11.37 8.85
N GLY A 114 -11.11 12.04 8.06
CA GLY A 114 -10.92 13.44 7.68
C GLY A 114 -10.32 13.64 6.29
N ARG A 115 -9.70 12.62 5.70
CA ARG A 115 -9.19 12.70 4.33
C ARG A 115 -10.35 12.79 3.34
N ALA A 116 -10.28 13.72 2.38
CA ALA A 116 -11.26 13.83 1.31
C ALA A 116 -11.15 12.61 0.37
N PRO A 117 -12.30 11.97 0.03
CA PRO A 117 -12.30 10.88 -0.93
C PRO A 117 -11.73 11.27 -2.29
N HIS A 118 -10.93 10.39 -2.88
CA HIS A 118 -10.24 10.62 -4.15
C HIS A 118 -9.98 9.30 -4.89
N GLY A 119 -9.47 9.38 -6.13
CA GLY A 119 -9.05 8.20 -6.89
C GLY A 119 -10.20 7.39 -7.48
N PHE A 120 -11.36 8.02 -7.76
CA PHE A 120 -12.49 7.36 -8.40
C PHE A 120 -12.38 7.40 -9.93
N LYS A 121 -12.90 6.37 -10.58
CA LYS A 121 -13.06 6.36 -12.04
C LYS A 121 -13.92 7.53 -12.53
N SER A 122 -15.02 7.82 -11.85
CA SER A 122 -15.91 8.96 -12.19
C SER A 122 -15.19 10.30 -12.07
N GLN A 123 -14.35 10.48 -11.06
CA GLN A 123 -13.52 11.69 -10.89
C GLN A 123 -12.51 11.84 -12.02
N ASP A 124 -11.86 10.77 -12.43
CA ASP A 124 -10.93 10.75 -13.55
C ASP A 124 -11.63 11.12 -14.87
N GLU A 125 -12.83 10.58 -15.12
CA GLU A 125 -13.64 10.91 -16.28
C GLU A 125 -14.07 12.40 -16.32
N GLU A 126 -14.37 13.00 -15.16
CA GLU A 126 -14.65 14.44 -15.06
C GLU A 126 -13.42 15.30 -15.34
N MET A 127 -12.27 14.91 -14.80
CA MET A 127 -11.02 15.62 -15.01
C MET A 127 -10.62 15.62 -16.50
N ARG A 128 -10.83 14.52 -17.22
CA ARG A 128 -10.59 14.45 -18.67
C ARG A 128 -11.50 15.36 -19.50
N LYS A 129 -12.70 15.68 -19.02
CA LYS A 129 -13.57 16.68 -19.67
C LYS A 129 -13.05 18.10 -19.51
N ILE A 130 -12.35 18.38 -18.39
CA ILE A 130 -11.75 19.68 -18.09
C ILE A 130 -10.39 19.82 -18.75
N ASP A 131 -9.57 18.79 -18.63
CA ASP A 131 -8.23 18.70 -19.22
C ASP A 131 -8.08 17.41 -20.04
N PRO A 132 -8.20 17.47 -21.38
CA PRO A 132 -8.03 16.30 -22.24
C PRO A 132 -6.64 15.65 -22.19
N THR A 133 -5.65 16.31 -21.59
CA THR A 133 -4.31 15.75 -21.38
C THR A 133 -4.19 14.98 -20.06
N TRP A 134 -5.22 14.99 -19.24
CA TRP A 134 -5.27 14.24 -18.00
C TRP A 134 -5.09 12.74 -18.26
N THR A 135 -4.11 12.15 -17.62
CA THR A 135 -3.85 10.71 -17.70
C THR A 135 -4.49 10.00 -16.52
N THR A 136 -5.23 8.93 -16.80
CA THR A 136 -5.75 8.06 -15.76
C THR A 136 -4.59 7.47 -14.97
N LEU A 137 -4.67 7.56 -13.65
CA LEU A 137 -3.78 6.78 -12.80
C LEU A 137 -4.13 5.30 -12.97
N PRO A 138 -3.18 4.41 -13.27
CA PRO A 138 -3.48 3.00 -13.57
C PRO A 138 -4.26 2.27 -12.48
N ASN A 139 -4.04 2.62 -11.22
CA ASN A 139 -4.75 2.07 -10.07
C ASN A 139 -6.18 2.61 -9.88
N VAL A 140 -6.60 3.63 -10.65
CA VAL A 140 -7.98 4.15 -10.63
C VAL A 140 -8.93 3.28 -11.44
N VAL A 141 -8.42 2.60 -12.48
CA VAL A 141 -9.24 1.74 -13.35
C VAL A 141 -8.56 0.40 -13.54
N PHE A 142 -9.07 -0.61 -12.85
CA PHE A 142 -8.70 -2.00 -13.05
C PHE A 142 -9.83 -2.75 -13.76
N ASP A 143 -9.55 -3.30 -14.93
CA ASP A 143 -10.58 -3.93 -15.80
C ASP A 143 -10.86 -5.37 -15.38
N ARG A 144 -11.58 -5.50 -14.25
CA ARG A 144 -12.14 -6.78 -13.76
C ARG A 144 -13.57 -6.57 -13.30
N GLU A 145 -14.45 -7.53 -13.58
CA GLU A 145 -15.87 -7.46 -13.21
C GLU A 145 -16.10 -7.44 -11.69
N ASP A 146 -15.19 -8.03 -10.92
CA ASP A 146 -15.23 -8.12 -9.46
C ASP A 146 -14.49 -6.98 -8.76
N TRP A 147 -13.96 -5.97 -9.48
CA TRP A 147 -13.26 -4.83 -8.91
C TRP A 147 -14.08 -3.55 -8.97
N ASP A 148 -14.31 -2.93 -7.81
CA ASP A 148 -15.04 -1.66 -7.72
C ASP A 148 -14.09 -0.46 -7.85
N ASN A 149 -14.04 0.13 -9.05
CA ASN A 149 -13.23 1.32 -9.32
C ASN A 149 -13.83 2.62 -8.74
N GLU A 150 -14.96 2.55 -8.07
CA GLU A 150 -15.55 3.65 -7.29
C GLU A 150 -15.36 3.43 -5.78
N TYR A 151 -14.61 2.38 -5.38
CA TYR A 151 -14.35 2.12 -3.97
C TYR A 151 -13.34 3.11 -3.39
N TYR A 152 -13.71 3.66 -2.25
CA TYR A 152 -12.83 4.42 -1.38
C TYR A 152 -13.30 4.32 0.06
N LYS A 153 -12.38 4.10 0.98
CA LYS A 153 -12.69 4.06 2.40
C LYS A 153 -11.55 4.64 3.22
N ASN A 154 -11.81 5.68 3.98
CA ASN A 154 -10.91 6.09 5.06
C ASN A 154 -10.85 4.96 6.11
N LEU A 155 -9.67 4.41 6.32
CA LEU A 155 -9.46 3.31 7.26
C LEU A 155 -9.03 3.83 8.62
N THR A 156 -9.57 3.23 9.67
CA THR A 156 -9.19 3.50 11.06
C THR A 156 -8.28 2.38 11.58
N GLU A 157 -7.62 2.61 12.70
CA GLU A 157 -6.88 1.57 13.42
C GLU A 157 -7.77 0.36 13.73
N GLU A 158 -9.05 0.58 14.07
CA GLU A 158 -10.03 -0.48 14.36
C GLU A 158 -10.29 -1.35 13.11
N ASP A 159 -10.46 -0.72 11.93
CA ASP A 159 -10.62 -1.45 10.66
C ASP A 159 -9.44 -2.38 10.36
N ILE A 160 -8.23 -1.94 10.66
CA ILE A 160 -7.00 -2.73 10.45
C ILE A 160 -6.91 -3.86 11.49
N ARG A 161 -7.20 -3.56 12.75
CA ARG A 161 -7.18 -4.57 13.83
C ARG A 161 -8.22 -5.68 13.65
N GLU A 162 -9.31 -5.41 12.94
CA GLU A 162 -10.31 -6.42 12.58
C GLU A 162 -9.86 -7.40 11.49
N CYS A 163 -8.78 -7.10 10.75
CA CYS A 163 -8.34 -7.96 9.64
C CYS A 163 -7.73 -9.28 10.11
N VAL A 164 -7.00 -9.25 11.22
CA VAL A 164 -6.32 -10.39 11.85
C VAL A 164 -6.25 -10.19 13.37
N ASP A 165 -6.03 -11.27 14.10
CA ASP A 165 -5.74 -11.17 15.55
C ASP A 165 -4.31 -10.59 15.72
N MET A 166 -4.24 -9.28 15.99
CA MET A 166 -2.98 -8.55 16.06
C MET A 166 -2.06 -9.07 17.16
N ASP A 167 -2.61 -9.49 18.31
CA ASP A 167 -1.84 -9.97 19.46
C ASP A 167 -1.28 -11.39 19.22
N GLU A 168 -1.94 -12.17 18.34
CA GLU A 168 -1.45 -13.49 17.94
C GLU A 168 -0.37 -13.39 16.84
N VAL A 169 -0.55 -12.45 15.91
CA VAL A 169 0.27 -12.33 14.67
C VAL A 169 1.53 -11.51 14.89
N PHE A 170 1.44 -10.37 15.59
CA PHE A 170 2.53 -9.42 15.71
C PHE A 170 3.04 -9.35 17.17
N ALA A 171 4.37 -9.34 17.33
CA ALA A 171 5.01 -9.14 18.63
C ALA A 171 4.84 -7.71 19.15
N ASP A 172 4.70 -6.73 18.25
CA ASP A 172 4.48 -5.31 18.54
C ASP A 172 3.72 -4.65 17.41
N CYS A 173 2.85 -3.70 17.73
CA CYS A 173 2.05 -2.91 16.78
C CYS A 173 2.11 -1.43 17.15
N TYR A 174 2.44 -0.58 16.20
CA TYR A 174 2.47 0.85 16.36
C TYR A 174 1.60 1.53 15.29
N PHE A 175 0.67 2.35 15.73
CA PHE A 175 -0.18 3.18 14.87
C PHE A 175 0.05 4.65 15.18
N GLU A 176 0.10 5.46 14.15
CA GLU A 176 0.20 6.92 14.21
C GLU A 176 -0.78 7.51 13.21
N VAL A 177 -1.49 8.56 13.61
CA VAL A 177 -2.35 9.33 12.74
C VAL A 177 -1.76 10.73 12.65
N GLU A 178 -1.39 11.13 11.43
CA GLU A 178 -0.99 12.50 11.15
C GLU A 178 -2.18 13.28 10.57
N GLU A 179 -2.40 14.50 11.06
CA GLU A 179 -3.40 15.40 10.48
C GLU A 179 -2.82 16.01 9.20
N ASP A 180 -3.54 15.85 8.09
CA ASP A 180 -3.20 16.54 6.85
C ASP A 180 -3.33 18.05 7.06
N HIS A 181 -2.23 18.74 7.10
CA HIS A 181 -2.19 20.20 7.02
C HIS A 181 -2.21 20.60 5.55
N PHE A 182 -3.43 20.79 5.01
CA PHE A 182 -3.58 21.50 3.74
C PHE A 182 -3.32 22.99 3.99
N ASP A 183 -2.12 23.45 3.70
CA ASP A 183 -1.79 24.88 3.53
C ASP A 183 -2.07 25.33 2.07
#